data_cb5b8bea87846b9892b55862ad98465b
#
_entry.id   cb5b8bea87846b9892b55862ad98465b
#
_cell.length_a   1.000
_cell.length_b   1.000
_cell.length_c   1.000
_cell.angle_alpha   90.00
_cell.angle_beta   90.00
_cell.angle_gamma   90.00
#
_symmetry.space_group_name_H-M   'P 1'
#
loop_
_entity.id
_entity.type
_entity.pdbx_description
1 polymer ?
#
loop_
_entity_poly.entity_id
_entity_poly.type
_entity_poly.pdbx_seq_one_letter_code
_entity_poly.pdbx_strand_id
1 'polypeptide(L)'
;MNKVKYQIKNVRVHKDKRGWLVEMVKRNELKEDIKQVYVATIKPGCVRGSHYHLKRKEWFFITEGIADIYLEDIKTKKRVRLKVSSKKPRLITIFPKIAHAVKNTCKKTVYLVSAQNHVYNRKNPDTNQYLIINKKI
;
A
#
# COMPACT_ATOMS: atom_id res chain seq x y z
N MET A 1 -8.48 15.22 -18.00
CA MET A 1 -9.17 14.17 -17.20
C MET A 1 -8.42 13.97 -15.90
N ASN A 2 -9.12 14.10 -14.78
CA ASN A 2 -8.52 13.91 -13.48
C ASN A 2 -8.42 12.41 -13.17
N LYS A 3 -7.22 11.87 -13.30
CA LYS A 3 -6.92 10.48 -12.88
C LYS A 3 -6.57 10.46 -11.40
N VAL A 4 -6.80 9.31 -10.75
CA VAL A 4 -6.32 9.08 -9.38
C VAL A 4 -4.80 9.17 -9.37
N LYS A 5 -4.24 9.95 -8.46
CA LYS A 5 -2.80 10.11 -8.34
C LYS A 5 -2.20 8.91 -7.60
N TYR A 6 -1.41 8.13 -8.28
CA TYR A 6 -0.61 7.07 -7.70
C TYR A 6 0.58 6.75 -8.61
N GLN A 7 1.53 6.02 -8.08
CA GLN A 7 2.63 5.46 -8.86
C GLN A 7 2.68 3.96 -8.61
N ILE A 8 2.97 3.21 -9.66
CA ILE A 8 3.22 1.79 -9.60
C ILE A 8 4.54 1.50 -10.31
N LYS A 9 5.44 0.80 -9.63
CA LYS A 9 6.78 0.51 -10.13
C LYS A 9 7.06 -0.98 -10.01
N ASN A 10 7.52 -1.60 -11.09
CA ASN A 10 8.08 -2.94 -11.03
C ASN A 10 9.39 -2.90 -10.25
N VAL A 11 9.58 -3.83 -9.33
CA VAL A 11 10.82 -3.96 -8.57
C VAL A 11 11.62 -5.14 -9.06
N ARG A 12 12.95 -4.97 -9.10
CA ARG A 12 13.84 -6.03 -9.50
C ARG A 12 13.91 -7.11 -8.44
N VAL A 13 13.69 -8.36 -8.84
CA VAL A 13 13.83 -9.54 -7.99
C VAL A 13 15.17 -10.20 -8.26
N HIS A 14 15.97 -10.35 -7.21
CA HIS A 14 17.20 -11.13 -7.24
C HIS A 14 16.87 -12.53 -6.70
N LYS A 15 16.95 -13.53 -7.56
CA LYS A 15 16.56 -14.90 -7.21
C LYS A 15 17.71 -15.87 -7.42
N ASP A 16 17.90 -16.76 -6.44
CA ASP A 16 18.83 -17.88 -6.52
C ASP A 16 18.27 -19.12 -5.80
N LYS A 17 19.07 -20.17 -5.65
CA LYS A 17 18.64 -21.42 -4.99
C LYS A 17 18.23 -21.25 -3.53
N ARG A 18 18.60 -20.15 -2.87
CA ARG A 18 18.23 -19.87 -1.46
C ARG A 18 16.88 -19.17 -1.33
N GLY A 19 16.37 -18.57 -2.43
CA GLY A 19 15.13 -17.78 -2.42
C GLY A 19 15.28 -16.49 -3.23
N TRP A 20 14.59 -15.45 -2.82
CA TRP A 20 14.61 -14.16 -3.52
C TRP A 20 14.87 -12.98 -2.56
N LEU A 21 15.40 -11.92 -3.14
CA LEU A 21 15.66 -10.67 -2.44
C LEU A 21 15.16 -9.51 -3.31
N VAL A 22 14.47 -8.58 -2.68
CA VAL A 22 14.01 -7.33 -3.30
C VAL A 22 14.42 -6.15 -2.44
N GLU A 23 15.03 -5.16 -3.05
CA GLU A 23 15.24 -3.86 -2.45
C GLU A 23 13.97 -3.02 -2.68
N MET A 24 13.07 -3.03 -1.72
CA MET A 24 11.74 -2.45 -1.84
C MET A 24 11.78 -0.94 -2.11
N VAL A 25 12.54 -0.21 -1.30
CA VAL A 25 12.69 1.24 -1.39
C VAL A 25 14.14 1.64 -1.20
N LYS A 26 14.57 2.65 -1.95
CA LYS A 26 15.88 3.27 -1.80
C LYS A 26 15.68 4.78 -1.66
N ARG A 27 16.27 5.38 -0.63
CA ARG A 27 16.14 6.80 -0.34
C ARG A 27 16.56 7.68 -1.52
N ASN A 28 17.67 7.34 -2.17
CA ASN A 28 18.17 8.08 -3.32
C ASN A 28 17.24 8.06 -4.54
N GLU A 29 16.45 7.00 -4.71
CA GLU A 29 15.45 6.92 -5.78
C GLU A 29 14.16 7.66 -5.42
N LEU A 30 13.70 7.54 -4.17
CA LEU A 30 12.48 8.21 -3.69
C LEU A 30 12.68 9.71 -3.52
N LYS A 31 13.91 10.15 -3.24
CA LYS A 31 14.24 11.55 -2.89
C LYS A 31 13.47 12.07 -1.68
N GLU A 32 13.09 11.17 -0.79
CA GLU A 32 12.35 11.45 0.45
C GLU A 32 12.87 10.58 1.57
N ASP A 33 12.70 11.06 2.80
CA ASP A 33 13.10 10.30 3.99
C ASP A 33 12.03 9.29 4.37
N ILE A 34 12.45 8.05 4.53
CA ILE A 34 11.64 7.02 5.16
C ILE A 34 11.83 7.14 6.67
N LYS A 35 10.74 7.41 7.38
CA LYS A 35 10.76 7.63 8.84
C LYS A 35 10.16 6.49 9.63
N GLN A 36 9.34 5.67 8.98
CA GLN A 36 8.69 4.53 9.62
C GLN A 36 8.44 3.42 8.60
N VAL A 37 8.55 2.18 9.05
CA VAL A 37 8.16 0.99 8.28
C VAL A 37 7.30 0.12 9.18
N TYR A 38 6.19 -0.39 8.65
CA TYR A 38 5.42 -1.41 9.34
C TYR A 38 5.15 -2.63 8.45
N VAL A 39 4.86 -3.74 9.09
CA VAL A 39 4.36 -4.95 8.44
C VAL A 39 2.93 -5.19 8.92
N ALA A 40 2.03 -5.44 7.99
CA ALA A 40 0.66 -5.82 8.32
C ALA A 40 0.30 -7.15 7.67
N THR A 41 -0.53 -7.92 8.34
CA THR A 41 -1.12 -9.12 7.78
C THR A 41 -2.60 -8.92 7.52
N ILE A 42 -3.09 -9.54 6.46
CA ILE A 42 -4.51 -9.48 6.07
C ILE A 42 -4.98 -10.90 5.83
N LYS A 43 -5.88 -11.39 6.68
CA LYS A 43 -6.46 -12.73 6.52
C LYS A 43 -7.35 -12.81 5.28
N PRO A 44 -7.57 -14.00 4.73
CA PRO A 44 -8.43 -14.16 3.55
C PRO A 44 -9.78 -13.46 3.71
N GLY A 45 -10.18 -12.69 2.70
CA GLY A 45 -11.43 -11.95 2.67
C GLY A 45 -11.47 -10.67 3.51
N CYS A 46 -10.46 -10.43 4.34
CA CYS A 46 -10.40 -9.23 5.18
C CYS A 46 -9.91 -8.00 4.40
N VAL A 47 -10.22 -6.85 4.95
CA VAL A 47 -9.84 -5.54 4.41
C VAL A 47 -9.11 -4.75 5.49
N ARG A 48 -7.99 -4.13 5.13
CA ARG A 48 -7.32 -3.11 5.93
C ARG A 48 -7.36 -1.77 5.24
N GLY A 49 -7.24 -0.71 6.02
CA GLY A 49 -7.29 0.64 5.53
C GLY A 49 -8.71 1.19 5.56
N SER A 50 -9.22 1.65 4.43
CA SER A 50 -10.43 2.47 4.32
C SER A 50 -10.23 3.80 5.05
N HIS A 51 -9.15 4.47 4.69
CA HIS A 51 -8.76 5.76 5.26
C HIS A 51 -7.88 6.53 4.27
N TYR A 52 -7.63 7.78 4.60
CA TYR A 52 -6.65 8.61 3.90
C TYR A 52 -5.81 9.41 4.90
N HIS A 53 -4.68 9.89 4.43
CA HIS A 53 -3.78 10.76 5.19
C HIS A 53 -3.73 12.14 4.52
N LEU A 54 -3.59 13.18 5.32
CA LEU A 54 -3.46 14.56 4.80
C LEU A 54 -2.01 14.90 4.43
N LYS A 55 -1.05 14.35 5.17
CA LYS A 55 0.38 14.67 5.03
C LYS A 55 1.23 13.46 4.67
N ARG A 56 0.89 12.29 5.21
CA ARG A 56 1.69 11.07 5.07
C ARG A 56 1.60 10.51 3.66
N LYS A 57 2.75 10.13 3.13
CA LYS A 57 2.91 9.37 1.90
C LYS A 57 3.37 7.96 2.27
N GLU A 58 2.84 6.96 1.60
CA GLU A 58 3.12 5.56 1.86
C GLU A 58 3.60 4.85 0.60
N TRP A 59 4.45 3.84 0.80
CA TRP A 59 4.92 2.93 -0.24
C TRP A 59 4.55 1.52 0.18
N PHE A 60 3.63 0.90 -0.56
CA PHE A 60 3.13 -0.44 -0.28
C PHE A 60 3.85 -1.49 -1.09
N PHE A 61 4.17 -2.60 -0.45
CA PHE A 61 4.78 -3.77 -1.07
C PHE A 61 4.15 -5.04 -0.50
N ILE A 62 3.63 -5.91 -1.39
CA ILE A 62 3.07 -7.22 -1.00
C ILE A 62 4.18 -8.25 -1.09
N THR A 63 4.56 -8.83 0.04
CA THR A 63 5.62 -9.86 0.10
C THR A 63 5.08 -11.28 -0.03
N GLU A 64 3.81 -11.50 0.30
CA GLU A 64 3.14 -12.79 0.18
C GLU A 64 1.66 -12.59 -0.14
N GLY A 65 1.15 -13.38 -1.08
CA GLY A 65 -0.26 -13.43 -1.41
C GLY A 65 -0.67 -12.52 -2.57
N ILE A 66 -1.99 -12.36 -2.72
CA ILE A 66 -2.62 -11.54 -3.75
C ILE A 66 -3.65 -10.64 -3.09
N ALA A 67 -3.60 -9.36 -3.41
CA ALA A 67 -4.52 -8.38 -2.87
C ALA A 67 -5.03 -7.44 -3.95
N ASP A 68 -6.26 -6.94 -3.76
CA ASP A 68 -6.77 -5.78 -4.47
C ASP A 68 -6.51 -4.52 -3.63
N ILE A 69 -5.87 -3.55 -4.23
CA ILE A 69 -5.64 -2.23 -3.63
C ILE A 69 -6.59 -1.26 -4.30
N TYR A 70 -7.48 -0.68 -3.50
CA TYR A 70 -8.43 0.34 -3.93
C TYR A 70 -7.89 1.70 -3.57
N LEU A 71 -7.86 2.61 -4.53
CA LEU A 71 -7.44 4.00 -4.36
C LEU A 71 -8.58 4.91 -4.83
N GLU A 72 -8.89 5.93 -4.05
CA GLU A 72 -9.89 6.92 -4.41
C GLU A 72 -9.42 8.32 -4.04
N ASP A 73 -9.48 9.23 -5.00
CA ASP A 73 -9.27 10.65 -4.74
C ASP A 73 -10.45 11.19 -3.95
N ILE A 74 -10.21 11.69 -2.74
CA ILE A 74 -11.30 12.16 -1.85
C ILE A 74 -12.03 13.38 -2.40
N LYS A 75 -11.41 14.15 -3.29
CA LYS A 75 -11.98 15.35 -3.88
C LYS A 75 -12.79 15.04 -5.13
N THR A 76 -12.20 14.30 -6.06
CA THR A 76 -12.83 14.01 -7.38
C THR A 76 -13.72 12.78 -7.36
N LYS A 77 -13.60 11.92 -6.32
CA LYS A 77 -14.26 10.62 -6.21
C LYS A 77 -13.87 9.61 -7.30
N LYS A 78 -12.83 9.89 -8.06
CA LYS A 78 -12.27 8.94 -9.02
C LYS A 78 -11.62 7.78 -8.26
N ARG A 79 -11.85 6.57 -8.76
CA ARG A 79 -11.38 5.33 -8.12
C ARG A 79 -10.60 4.47 -9.10
N VAL A 80 -9.60 3.77 -8.60
CA VAL A 80 -8.90 2.70 -9.31
C VAL A 80 -8.74 1.49 -8.40
N ARG A 81 -8.77 0.30 -9.01
CA ARG A 81 -8.47 -0.96 -8.35
C ARG A 81 -7.25 -1.58 -9.00
N LEU A 82 -6.26 -1.89 -8.19
CA LEU A 82 -5.00 -2.50 -8.62
C LEU A 82 -4.92 -3.91 -8.02
N LYS A 83 -4.79 -4.92 -8.86
CA LYS A 83 -4.48 -6.28 -8.39
C LYS A 83 -2.96 -6.43 -8.28
N VAL A 84 -2.49 -6.80 -7.10
CA VAL A 84 -1.07 -6.96 -6.81
C VAL A 84 -0.79 -8.35 -6.27
N SER A 85 0.22 -9.00 -6.82
CA SER A 85 0.65 -10.36 -6.43
C SER A 85 2.11 -10.35 -6.04
N SER A 86 2.45 -11.11 -4.99
CA SER A 86 3.85 -11.33 -4.60
C SER A 86 4.68 -12.03 -5.68
N LYS A 87 4.04 -12.71 -6.62
CA LYS A 87 4.73 -13.35 -7.77
C LYS A 87 5.22 -12.36 -8.82
N LYS A 88 4.63 -11.17 -8.87
CA LYS A 88 5.08 -10.05 -9.71
C LYS A 88 5.17 -8.82 -8.82
N PRO A 89 6.24 -8.70 -8.02
CA PRO A 89 6.35 -7.64 -7.03
C PRO A 89 6.33 -6.25 -7.66
N ARG A 90 5.54 -5.38 -7.06
CA ARG A 90 5.44 -3.97 -7.46
C ARG A 90 5.38 -3.08 -6.23
N LEU A 91 6.01 -1.93 -6.32
CA LEU A 91 5.92 -0.89 -5.32
C LEU A 91 4.81 0.09 -5.70
N ILE A 92 3.88 0.32 -4.78
CA ILE A 92 2.78 1.25 -5.00
C ILE A 92 2.95 2.44 -4.10
N THR A 93 3.02 3.63 -4.71
CA THR A 93 3.09 4.89 -3.98
C THR A 93 1.69 5.45 -3.79
N ILE A 94 1.33 5.72 -2.55
CA ILE A 94 0.06 6.31 -2.16
C ILE A 94 0.32 7.72 -1.63
N PHE A 95 -0.26 8.70 -2.33
CA PHE A 95 -0.08 10.10 -2.00
C PHE A 95 -1.07 10.57 -0.92
N PRO A 96 -0.77 11.67 -0.21
CA PRO A 96 -1.75 12.31 0.66
C PRO A 96 -3.07 12.59 -0.07
N LYS A 97 -4.18 12.55 0.66
CA LYS A 97 -5.54 12.79 0.17
C LYS A 97 -6.06 11.74 -0.82
N ILE A 98 -5.35 10.63 -0.94
CA ILE A 98 -5.84 9.44 -1.66
C ILE A 98 -6.28 8.41 -0.62
N ALA A 99 -7.57 8.17 -0.57
CA ALA A 99 -8.13 7.11 0.28
C ALA A 99 -7.75 5.75 -0.29
N HIS A 100 -7.45 4.81 0.59
CA HIS A 100 -6.99 3.50 0.18
C HIS A 100 -7.50 2.40 1.10
N ALA A 101 -7.68 1.23 0.50
CA ALA A 101 -8.01 -0.02 1.20
C ALA A 101 -7.32 -1.18 0.49
N VAL A 102 -6.92 -2.17 1.27
CA VAL A 102 -6.28 -3.39 0.78
C VAL A 102 -7.14 -4.58 1.17
N LYS A 103 -7.64 -5.31 0.18
CA LYS A 103 -8.43 -6.51 0.38
C LYS A 103 -7.64 -7.74 -0.02
N ASN A 104 -7.56 -8.71 0.88
CA ASN A 104 -7.01 -10.03 0.54
C ASN A 104 -8.01 -10.80 -0.31
N THR A 105 -7.63 -11.11 -1.55
CA THR A 105 -8.46 -11.84 -2.52
C THR A 105 -8.00 -13.28 -2.74
N CYS A 106 -7.05 -13.76 -1.94
CA CYS A 106 -6.56 -15.14 -2.04
C CYS A 106 -6.88 -15.96 -0.79
N LYS A 107 -6.53 -17.24 -0.82
CA LYS A 107 -6.79 -18.19 0.28
C LYS A 107 -5.71 -18.19 1.36
N LYS A 108 -4.60 -17.47 1.13
CA LYS A 108 -3.49 -17.33 2.08
C LYS A 108 -3.54 -15.97 2.77
N THR A 109 -2.88 -15.85 3.91
CA THR A 109 -2.65 -14.55 4.53
C THR A 109 -1.76 -13.68 3.63
N VAL A 110 -2.18 -12.45 3.38
CA VAL A 110 -1.38 -11.45 2.68
C VAL A 110 -0.46 -10.76 3.69
N TYR A 111 0.80 -10.57 3.30
CA TYR A 111 1.77 -9.78 4.05
C TYR A 111 2.08 -8.50 3.28
N LEU A 112 1.83 -7.38 3.92
CA LEU A 112 2.04 -6.04 3.40
C LEU A 112 3.14 -5.35 4.19
N VAL A 113 4.15 -4.85 3.49
CA VAL A 113 5.13 -3.92 4.07
C VAL A 113 4.80 -2.52 3.59
N SER A 114 4.76 -1.57 4.51
CA SER A 114 4.57 -0.15 4.19
C SER A 114 5.72 0.67 4.75
N ALA A 115 6.36 1.43 3.86
CA ALA A 115 7.30 2.48 4.24
C ALA A 115 6.56 3.83 4.22
N GLN A 116 6.92 4.74 5.11
CA GLN A 116 6.22 6.01 5.30
C GLN A 116 7.20 7.14 5.55
N ASN A 117 6.84 8.33 5.08
CA ASN A 117 7.65 9.54 5.30
C ASN A 117 7.31 10.31 6.59
N HIS A 118 6.42 9.78 7.41
CA HIS A 118 6.05 10.32 8.72
C HIS A 118 6.00 9.21 9.75
N VAL A 119 6.32 9.54 11.01
CA VAL A 119 6.14 8.63 12.13
C VAL A 119 4.70 8.74 12.63
N TYR A 120 4.06 7.60 12.89
CA TYR A 120 2.74 7.59 13.52
C TYR A 120 2.79 8.24 14.90
N ASN A 121 1.89 9.18 15.13
CA ASN A 121 1.72 9.84 16.40
C ASN A 121 0.29 9.62 16.90
N ARG A 122 0.14 8.93 18.02
CA ARG A 122 -1.16 8.59 18.59
C ARG A 122 -2.02 9.83 18.91
N LYS A 123 -1.38 10.94 19.28
CA LYS A 123 -2.08 12.21 19.58
C LYS A 123 -2.52 12.96 18.33
N ASN A 124 -1.85 12.73 17.20
CA ASN A 124 -2.17 13.31 15.91
C ASN A 124 -1.88 12.28 14.82
N PRO A 125 -2.77 11.29 14.66
CA PRO A 125 -2.46 10.11 13.85
C PRO A 125 -2.43 10.37 12.34
N ASP A 126 -2.95 11.49 11.85
CA ASP A 126 -3.10 11.77 10.42
C ASP A 126 -3.78 10.59 9.69
N THR A 127 -4.79 10.02 10.31
CA THR A 127 -5.57 8.91 9.76
C THR A 127 -7.05 9.28 9.82
N ASN A 128 -7.67 9.40 8.65
CA ASN A 128 -9.06 9.82 8.50
C ASN A 128 -9.86 8.70 7.88
N GLN A 129 -10.89 8.22 8.56
CA GLN A 129 -11.69 7.13 8.06
C GLN A 129 -12.44 7.51 6.79
N TYR A 130 -12.44 6.60 5.83
CA TYR A 130 -13.07 6.78 4.53
C TYR A 130 -13.45 5.42 3.96
N LEU A 131 -14.73 5.08 4.01
CA LEU A 131 -15.18 3.78 3.54
C LEU A 131 -15.15 3.70 2.01
N ILE A 132 -14.21 2.92 1.48
CA ILE A 132 -14.09 2.67 0.04
C ILE A 132 -14.85 1.41 -0.37
N ILE A 133 -14.70 0.36 0.42
CA ILE A 133 -15.34 -0.95 0.19
C ILE A 133 -15.85 -1.50 1.51
N ASN A 134 -16.88 -2.35 1.44
CA ASN A 134 -17.41 -3.00 2.61
C ASN A 134 -16.36 -3.90 3.26
N LYS A 135 -16.15 -3.72 4.55
CA LYS A 135 -15.29 -4.59 5.34
C LYS A 135 -16.08 -5.86 5.66
N LYS A 136 -15.56 -7.01 5.25
CA LYS A 136 -15.96 -8.27 5.86
C LYS A 136 -15.13 -8.46 7.12
N ILE A 137 -15.81 -8.62 8.22
CA ILE A 137 -15.22 -8.95 9.50
C ILE A 137 -15.06 -10.47 9.58
#